data_a407551a7b235ce8fb311a2459b06be4
#
_entry.id   a407551a7b235ce8fb311a2459b06be4
#
_cell.length_a   1.000
_cell.length_b   1.000
_cell.length_c   1.000
_cell.angle_alpha   90.00
_cell.angle_beta   90.00
_cell.angle_gamma   90.00
#
_symmetry.space_group_name_H-M   'P 1'
#
loop_
_entity.id
_entity.type
_entity.pdbx_description
1 polymer ?
#
loop_
_entity_poly.entity_id
_entity_poly.type
_entity_poly.pdbx_seq_one_letter_code
_entity_poly.pdbx_strand_id
1 'polypeptide(L)'
;IAGFFARIGRPVGENNRRQAYIPDGSIPIENPVGTAPGFIVEVDGRVLLSVPGVPHEMRYFMDHSVMPYLRSKLGIHDIIVSRVLKLCGIGESLVDERLHDLITDGQNPTIGLLAHTQIGEVHVRLTAKAPSEDAARSLNATLEDRVRDRIQEYIFGTDEETYEGVLASLILRAGLTIAAAETAIGT
;
A
#
# COMPACT_ATOMS: atom_id res chain seq x y z
N ILE A 1 9.93 -10.18 28.30
CA ILE A 1 10.18 -8.96 29.13
C ILE A 1 11.49 -9.11 29.90
N ALA A 2 11.70 -10.17 30.71
CA ALA A 2 12.93 -10.36 31.50
C ALA A 2 14.19 -10.34 30.62
N GLY A 3 14.21 -11.05 29.50
CA GLY A 3 15.33 -11.06 28.56
C GLY A 3 15.64 -9.70 27.93
N PHE A 4 14.62 -8.88 27.66
CA PHE A 4 14.79 -7.52 27.14
C PHE A 4 15.47 -6.64 28.20
N PHE A 5 14.97 -6.65 29.45
CA PHE A 5 15.54 -5.85 30.54
C PHE A 5 16.97 -6.30 30.91
N ALA A 6 17.26 -7.61 30.84
CA ALA A 6 18.61 -8.12 31.03
C ALA A 6 19.61 -7.58 29.99
N ARG A 7 19.20 -7.49 28.72
CA ARG A 7 20.05 -6.93 27.63
C ARG A 7 20.40 -5.45 27.84
N ILE A 8 19.49 -4.68 28.40
CA ILE A 8 19.71 -3.24 28.66
C ILE A 8 20.22 -2.95 30.09
N GLY A 9 20.54 -3.99 30.89
CA GLY A 9 21.12 -3.85 32.23
C GLY A 9 20.19 -3.21 33.24
N ARG A 10 18.86 -3.32 33.11
CA ARG A 10 17.86 -2.71 33.99
C ARG A 10 17.03 -3.78 34.70
N PRO A 11 16.63 -3.56 35.97
CA PRO A 11 15.72 -4.45 36.68
C PRO A 11 14.30 -4.36 36.09
N VAL A 12 13.58 -5.47 36.11
CA VAL A 12 12.17 -5.52 35.71
C VAL A 12 11.30 -4.96 36.81
N GLY A 13 10.66 -3.83 36.58
CA GLY A 13 9.71 -3.23 37.52
C GLY A 13 8.36 -3.96 37.55
N GLU A 14 7.58 -3.75 38.64
CA GLU A 14 6.25 -4.38 38.78
C GLU A 14 5.29 -4.04 37.64
N ASN A 15 5.29 -2.80 37.18
CA ASN A 15 4.47 -2.38 36.03
C ASN A 15 4.84 -3.13 34.75
N ASN A 16 6.12 -3.45 34.56
CA ASN A 16 6.55 -4.24 33.41
C ASN A 16 6.13 -5.71 33.52
N ARG A 17 6.06 -6.26 34.76
CA ARG A 17 5.54 -7.60 34.98
C ARG A 17 4.06 -7.69 34.63
N ARG A 18 3.26 -6.65 34.94
CA ARG A 18 1.83 -6.60 34.58
C ARG A 18 1.60 -6.65 33.08
N GLN A 19 2.51 -6.14 32.28
CA GLN A 19 2.44 -6.24 30.81
C GLN A 19 2.56 -7.69 30.28
N ALA A 20 3.05 -8.60 31.11
CA ALA A 20 3.15 -10.02 30.74
C ALA A 20 1.86 -10.81 30.96
N TYR A 21 0.86 -10.23 31.64
CA TYR A 21 -0.43 -10.89 31.81
C TYR A 21 -1.26 -10.79 30.55
N ILE A 22 -1.66 -11.93 30.03
CA ILE A 22 -2.56 -12.07 28.87
C ILE A 22 -3.79 -12.88 29.29
N PRO A 23 -4.93 -12.79 28.62
CA PRO A 23 -6.14 -13.56 28.95
C PRO A 23 -5.84 -15.07 28.97
N ASP A 24 -6.47 -15.77 29.92
CA ASP A 24 -6.35 -17.23 29.96
C ASP A 24 -6.91 -17.87 28.69
N GLY A 25 -6.22 -18.92 28.21
CA GLY A 25 -6.57 -19.58 26.94
C GLY A 25 -6.16 -18.80 25.68
N SER A 26 -5.54 -17.61 25.80
CA SER A 26 -5.01 -16.87 24.65
C SER A 26 -3.71 -17.45 24.11
N ILE A 27 -3.46 -17.25 22.82
CA ILE A 27 -2.19 -17.60 22.17
C ILE A 27 -1.26 -16.38 22.29
N PRO A 28 -0.11 -16.48 22.99
CA PRO A 28 0.82 -15.38 23.13
C PRO A 28 1.56 -15.12 21.82
N ILE A 29 1.79 -13.83 21.51
CA ILE A 29 2.68 -13.41 20.42
C ILE A 29 3.88 -12.71 21.03
N GLU A 30 5.08 -13.26 20.79
CA GLU A 30 6.32 -12.70 21.31
C GLU A 30 6.67 -11.37 20.63
N ASN A 31 7.19 -10.41 21.44
CA ASN A 31 7.64 -9.10 20.97
C ASN A 31 9.18 -9.02 21.01
N PRO A 32 9.89 -9.27 19.92
CA PRO A 32 11.36 -9.18 19.90
C PRO A 32 11.86 -7.73 19.81
N VAL A 33 10.99 -6.77 19.47
CA VAL A 33 11.34 -5.35 19.24
C VAL A 33 10.85 -4.41 20.34
N GLY A 34 10.20 -4.98 21.38
CA GLY A 34 9.68 -4.20 22.51
C GLY A 34 9.44 -5.07 23.75
N THR A 35 8.64 -4.55 24.70
CA THR A 35 8.40 -5.20 25.99
C THR A 35 7.01 -5.78 26.15
N ALA A 36 5.99 -5.22 25.51
CA ALA A 36 4.62 -5.68 25.62
C ALA A 36 4.35 -6.83 24.64
N PRO A 37 3.89 -8.01 25.08
CA PRO A 37 3.49 -9.08 24.19
C PRO A 37 2.19 -8.71 23.46
N GLY A 38 1.97 -9.35 22.30
CA GLY A 38 0.64 -9.47 21.71
C GLY A 38 -0.03 -10.76 22.15
N PHE A 39 -1.32 -10.89 21.83
CA PHE A 39 -2.02 -12.15 22.03
C PHE A 39 -3.21 -12.30 21.07
N ILE A 40 -3.62 -13.56 20.85
CA ILE A 40 -4.77 -13.92 20.06
C ILE A 40 -5.75 -14.68 20.96
N VAL A 41 -7.03 -14.31 20.91
CA VAL A 41 -8.14 -15.05 21.56
C VAL A 41 -9.06 -15.55 20.47
N GLU A 42 -9.36 -16.84 20.50
CA GLU A 42 -10.33 -17.47 19.62
C GLU A 42 -11.52 -17.97 20.44
N VAL A 43 -12.73 -17.44 20.15
CA VAL A 43 -13.97 -17.85 20.81
C VAL A 43 -15.08 -17.89 19.78
N ASP A 44 -15.81 -19.01 19.72
CA ASP A 44 -17.00 -19.18 18.86
C ASP A 44 -16.78 -18.78 17.39
N GLY A 45 -15.63 -19.16 16.82
CA GLY A 45 -15.28 -18.84 15.44
C GLY A 45 -14.87 -17.37 15.20
N ARG A 46 -14.85 -16.56 16.27
CA ARG A 46 -14.36 -15.17 16.22
C ARG A 46 -12.95 -15.10 16.73
N VAL A 47 -12.21 -14.11 16.23
CA VAL A 47 -10.82 -13.86 16.58
C VAL A 47 -10.66 -12.43 17.09
N LEU A 48 -10.05 -12.29 18.26
CA LEU A 48 -9.58 -11.02 18.79
C LEU A 48 -8.06 -11.03 18.80
N LEU A 49 -7.46 -10.00 18.23
CA LEU A 49 -6.02 -9.80 18.16
C LEU A 49 -5.68 -8.53 18.94
N SER A 50 -4.70 -8.64 19.85
CA SER A 50 -4.18 -7.49 20.59
C SER A 50 -2.70 -7.36 20.30
N VAL A 51 -2.29 -6.15 19.90
CA VAL A 51 -0.89 -5.82 19.59
C VAL A 51 -0.49 -4.54 20.29
N PRO A 52 0.82 -4.30 20.55
CA PRO A 52 1.30 -3.06 21.16
C PRO A 52 0.93 -1.83 20.35
N GLY A 53 0.65 -0.70 21.03
CA GLY A 53 0.29 0.57 20.38
C GLY A 53 1.47 1.36 19.80
N VAL A 54 2.71 0.97 20.08
CA VAL A 54 3.90 1.62 19.53
C VAL A 54 4.03 1.32 18.03
N PRO A 55 4.09 2.32 17.14
CA PRO A 55 3.94 2.10 15.70
C PRO A 55 4.91 1.10 15.08
N HIS A 56 6.19 1.10 15.47
CA HIS A 56 7.16 0.15 14.90
C HIS A 56 6.95 -1.28 15.42
N GLU A 57 6.52 -1.44 16.70
CA GLU A 57 6.16 -2.74 17.26
C GLU A 57 4.90 -3.28 16.57
N MET A 58 3.86 -2.46 16.43
CA MET A 58 2.61 -2.83 15.75
C MET A 58 2.86 -3.31 14.33
N ARG A 59 3.68 -2.59 13.54
CA ARG A 59 4.04 -3.01 12.17
C ARG A 59 4.75 -4.36 12.18
N TYR A 60 5.71 -4.56 13.08
CA TYR A 60 6.38 -5.85 13.23
C TYR A 60 5.38 -6.99 13.49
N PHE A 61 4.44 -6.78 14.42
CA PHE A 61 3.40 -7.77 14.71
C PHE A 61 2.50 -8.04 13.51
N MET A 62 2.09 -7.00 12.79
CA MET A 62 1.26 -7.15 11.58
C MET A 62 1.97 -8.04 10.56
N ASP A 63 3.22 -7.73 10.24
CA ASP A 63 3.95 -8.42 9.17
C ASP A 63 4.33 -9.86 9.53
N HIS A 64 4.76 -10.10 10.79
CA HIS A 64 5.37 -11.38 11.17
C HIS A 64 4.43 -12.35 11.91
N SER A 65 3.29 -11.86 12.43
CA SER A 65 2.38 -12.68 13.22
C SER A 65 0.93 -12.58 12.79
N VAL A 66 0.37 -11.35 12.75
CA VAL A 66 -1.06 -11.13 12.53
C VAL A 66 -1.48 -11.52 11.10
N MET A 67 -0.79 -10.99 10.08
CA MET A 67 -1.13 -11.27 8.69
C MET A 67 -0.91 -12.75 8.31
N PRO A 68 0.19 -13.43 8.71
CA PRO A 68 0.35 -14.86 8.50
C PRO A 68 -0.74 -15.68 9.18
N TYR A 69 -1.07 -15.36 10.44
CA TYR A 69 -2.14 -16.03 11.17
C TYR A 69 -3.49 -15.88 10.47
N LEU A 70 -3.88 -14.66 10.10
CA LEU A 70 -5.16 -14.39 9.42
C LEU A 70 -5.24 -15.07 8.05
N ARG A 71 -4.16 -15.05 7.27
CA ARG A 71 -4.10 -15.76 5.98
C ARG A 71 -4.34 -17.25 6.17
N SER A 72 -3.66 -17.87 7.14
CA SER A 72 -3.82 -19.29 7.46
C SER A 72 -5.24 -19.60 7.95
N LYS A 73 -5.76 -18.81 8.88
CA LYS A 73 -7.07 -19.02 9.52
C LYS A 73 -8.24 -18.85 8.56
N LEU A 74 -8.16 -17.85 7.69
CA LEU A 74 -9.25 -17.50 6.76
C LEU A 74 -9.08 -18.17 5.39
N GLY A 75 -7.99 -18.92 5.16
CA GLY A 75 -7.71 -19.50 3.85
C GLY A 75 -7.54 -18.46 2.75
N ILE A 76 -7.07 -17.25 3.12
CA ILE A 76 -6.82 -16.18 2.16
C ILE A 76 -5.47 -16.43 1.49
N HIS A 77 -5.53 -16.84 0.25
CA HIS A 77 -4.33 -17.08 -0.58
C HIS A 77 -4.15 -16.00 -1.63
N ASP A 78 -5.20 -15.21 -1.92
CA ASP A 78 -5.15 -14.19 -2.95
C ASP A 78 -4.35 -12.97 -2.54
N ILE A 79 -3.61 -12.44 -3.50
CA ILE A 79 -2.82 -11.21 -3.41
C ILE A 79 -3.53 -10.14 -4.24
N ILE A 80 -3.53 -8.91 -3.75
CA ILE A 80 -4.02 -7.74 -4.48
C ILE A 80 -2.81 -6.93 -4.94
N VAL A 81 -2.73 -6.68 -6.24
CA VAL A 81 -1.69 -5.84 -6.85
C VAL A 81 -2.36 -4.68 -7.57
N SER A 82 -1.89 -3.48 -7.31
CA SER A 82 -2.34 -2.28 -8.01
C SER A 82 -1.26 -1.77 -8.97
N ARG A 83 -1.72 -1.21 -10.08
CA ARG A 83 -0.94 -0.48 -11.08
C ARG A 83 -1.60 0.88 -11.27
N VAL A 84 -0.85 1.96 -11.24
CA VAL A 84 -1.38 3.32 -11.41
C VAL A 84 -0.83 3.91 -12.70
N LEU A 85 -1.73 4.40 -13.56
CA LEU A 85 -1.38 5.21 -14.73
C LEU A 85 -1.69 6.67 -14.39
N LYS A 86 -0.73 7.55 -14.58
CA LYS A 86 -0.84 8.98 -14.26
C LYS A 86 -1.04 9.79 -15.54
N LEU A 87 -2.10 10.58 -15.57
CA LEU A 87 -2.53 11.34 -16.73
C LEU A 87 -2.45 12.84 -16.47
N CYS A 88 -2.11 13.59 -17.51
CA CYS A 88 -2.22 15.05 -17.54
C CYS A 88 -2.92 15.51 -18.82
N GLY A 89 -3.47 16.73 -18.80
CA GLY A 89 -4.13 17.32 -19.97
C GLY A 89 -5.51 16.75 -20.31
N ILE A 90 -6.11 15.95 -19.42
CA ILE A 90 -7.43 15.37 -19.57
C ILE A 90 -8.20 15.44 -18.24
N GLY A 91 -9.49 15.72 -18.30
CA GLY A 91 -10.36 15.74 -17.11
C GLY A 91 -10.91 14.33 -16.77
N GLU A 92 -11.20 14.09 -15.49
CA GLU A 92 -11.73 12.82 -14.97
C GLU A 92 -12.97 12.35 -15.74
N SER A 93 -13.92 13.25 -16.01
CA SER A 93 -15.18 12.91 -16.73
C SER A 93 -14.92 12.36 -18.13
N LEU A 94 -13.92 12.88 -18.85
CA LEU A 94 -13.56 12.39 -20.18
C LEU A 94 -12.81 11.04 -20.10
N VAL A 95 -12.01 10.83 -19.05
CA VAL A 95 -11.39 9.52 -18.78
C VAL A 95 -12.47 8.49 -18.49
N ASP A 96 -13.45 8.83 -17.63
CA ASP A 96 -14.60 7.96 -17.33
C ASP A 96 -15.38 7.59 -18.60
N GLU A 97 -15.69 8.56 -19.44
CA GLU A 97 -16.37 8.33 -20.71
C GLU A 97 -15.62 7.36 -21.63
N ARG A 98 -14.30 7.56 -21.78
CA ARG A 98 -13.46 6.72 -22.66
C ARG A 98 -13.24 5.31 -22.12
N LEU A 99 -13.28 5.13 -20.80
CA LEU A 99 -13.04 3.84 -20.14
C LEU A 99 -14.33 3.20 -19.62
N HIS A 100 -15.49 3.78 -19.89
CA HIS A 100 -16.76 3.43 -19.26
C HIS A 100 -17.08 1.93 -19.30
N ASP A 101 -16.96 1.29 -20.45
CA ASP A 101 -17.20 -0.14 -20.59
C ASP A 101 -16.17 -0.98 -19.81
N LEU A 102 -14.89 -0.55 -19.75
CA LEU A 102 -13.86 -1.23 -18.97
C LEU A 102 -14.10 -1.10 -17.45
N ILE A 103 -14.69 0.02 -17.01
CA ILE A 103 -15.04 0.27 -15.61
C ILE A 103 -16.28 -0.54 -15.21
N THR A 104 -17.32 -0.51 -16.04
CA THR A 104 -18.61 -1.13 -15.71
C THR A 104 -18.62 -2.64 -15.86
N ASP A 105 -17.96 -3.17 -16.88
CA ASP A 105 -17.94 -4.60 -17.16
C ASP A 105 -16.80 -5.34 -16.45
N GLY A 106 -15.80 -4.60 -15.98
CA GLY A 106 -14.61 -5.13 -15.31
C GLY A 106 -14.89 -5.63 -13.89
N GLN A 107 -14.69 -6.94 -13.67
CA GLN A 107 -14.80 -7.54 -12.32
C GLN A 107 -13.44 -7.75 -11.66
N ASN A 108 -12.45 -8.17 -12.43
CA ASN A 108 -11.07 -8.38 -11.97
C ASN A 108 -10.13 -8.48 -13.18
N PRO A 109 -9.22 -7.52 -13.39
CA PRO A 109 -8.96 -6.33 -12.57
C PRO A 109 -10.10 -5.30 -12.61
N THR A 110 -10.15 -4.45 -11.58
CA THR A 110 -11.03 -3.28 -11.53
C THR A 110 -10.28 -2.01 -11.89
N ILE A 111 -11.00 -1.01 -12.39
CA ILE A 111 -10.48 0.34 -12.63
C ILE A 111 -11.08 1.31 -11.61
N GLY A 112 -10.24 2.12 -10.97
CA GLY A 112 -10.63 3.24 -10.13
C GLY A 112 -10.03 4.54 -10.68
N LEU A 113 -10.82 5.62 -10.69
CA LEU A 113 -10.36 6.95 -11.06
C LEU A 113 -10.15 7.80 -9.81
N LEU A 114 -9.12 8.64 -9.80
CA LEU A 114 -8.83 9.58 -8.74
C LEU A 114 -8.25 10.88 -9.33
N ALA A 115 -9.01 11.97 -9.22
CA ALA A 115 -8.56 13.28 -9.67
C ALA A 115 -7.75 13.99 -8.57
N HIS A 116 -6.56 14.45 -8.93
CA HIS A 116 -5.71 15.32 -8.13
C HIS A 116 -5.80 16.76 -8.67
N THR A 117 -6.92 17.41 -8.39
CA THR A 117 -7.29 18.71 -8.96
C THR A 117 -6.28 19.83 -8.67
N GLN A 118 -5.53 19.74 -7.55
CA GLN A 118 -4.53 20.74 -7.17
C GLN A 118 -3.32 20.76 -8.12
N ILE A 119 -3.00 19.62 -8.71
CA ILE A 119 -1.85 19.46 -9.62
C ILE A 119 -2.27 19.15 -11.06
N GLY A 120 -3.59 19.05 -11.32
CA GLY A 120 -4.12 18.81 -12.67
C GLY A 120 -3.87 17.38 -13.18
N GLU A 121 -3.71 16.41 -12.29
CA GLU A 121 -3.52 15.00 -12.65
C GLU A 121 -4.79 14.18 -12.45
N VAL A 122 -4.97 13.16 -13.29
CA VAL A 122 -5.95 12.09 -13.08
C VAL A 122 -5.20 10.76 -13.00
N HIS A 123 -5.46 9.99 -11.97
CA HIS A 123 -4.89 8.66 -11.80
C HIS A 123 -5.91 7.58 -12.15
N VAL A 124 -5.52 6.68 -13.04
CA VAL A 124 -6.26 5.45 -13.37
C VAL A 124 -5.59 4.30 -12.63
N ARG A 125 -6.24 3.76 -11.61
CA ARG A 125 -5.75 2.65 -10.81
C ARG A 125 -6.36 1.34 -11.29
N LEU A 126 -5.52 0.44 -11.75
CA LEU A 126 -5.89 -0.93 -12.09
C LEU A 126 -5.59 -1.81 -10.87
N THR A 127 -6.56 -2.59 -10.42
CA THR A 127 -6.42 -3.43 -9.22
C THR A 127 -6.81 -4.85 -9.52
N ALA A 128 -5.82 -5.74 -9.54
CA ALA A 128 -6.00 -7.17 -9.76
C ALA A 128 -5.90 -7.96 -8.45
N LYS A 129 -6.75 -8.97 -8.34
CA LYS A 129 -6.73 -9.99 -7.29
C LYS A 129 -6.42 -11.35 -7.92
N ALA A 130 -5.38 -12.05 -7.43
CA ALA A 130 -4.97 -13.36 -7.96
C ALA A 130 -4.23 -14.20 -6.91
N PRO A 131 -4.05 -15.53 -7.13
CA PRO A 131 -3.33 -16.40 -6.21
C PRO A 131 -1.84 -16.10 -6.07
N SER A 132 -1.25 -15.38 -7.04
CA SER A 132 0.16 -14.98 -6.99
C SER A 132 0.35 -13.56 -7.52
N GLU A 133 1.48 -12.94 -7.16
CA GLU A 133 1.83 -11.59 -7.62
C GLU A 133 1.99 -11.54 -9.13
N ASP A 134 2.66 -12.55 -9.72
CA ASP A 134 2.86 -12.63 -11.17
C ASP A 134 1.53 -12.74 -11.92
N ALA A 135 0.59 -13.55 -11.41
CA ALA A 135 -0.74 -13.66 -12.00
C ALA A 135 -1.52 -12.33 -11.90
N ALA A 136 -1.44 -11.63 -10.77
CA ALA A 136 -2.09 -10.32 -10.61
C ALA A 136 -1.45 -9.26 -11.53
N ARG A 137 -0.12 -9.25 -11.65
CA ARG A 137 0.60 -8.35 -12.57
C ARG A 137 0.22 -8.62 -14.02
N SER A 138 0.10 -9.89 -14.43
CA SER A 138 -0.32 -10.27 -15.79
C SER A 138 -1.73 -9.81 -16.11
N LEU A 139 -2.66 -9.93 -15.15
CA LEU A 139 -4.03 -9.41 -15.30
C LEU A 139 -4.03 -7.88 -15.47
N ASN A 140 -3.28 -7.17 -14.63
CA ASN A 140 -3.14 -5.72 -14.75
C ASN A 140 -2.53 -5.31 -16.08
N ALA A 141 -1.50 -6.01 -16.57
CA ALA A 141 -0.86 -5.70 -17.85
C ALA A 141 -1.85 -5.83 -19.01
N THR A 142 -2.65 -6.90 -19.05
CA THR A 142 -3.68 -7.07 -20.08
C THR A 142 -4.72 -5.94 -20.06
N LEU A 143 -5.12 -5.48 -18.89
CA LEU A 143 -6.06 -4.35 -18.77
C LEU A 143 -5.36 -3.03 -19.11
N GLU A 144 -4.10 -2.85 -18.69
CA GLU A 144 -3.30 -1.66 -19.02
C GLU A 144 -3.19 -1.46 -20.54
N ASP A 145 -2.94 -2.51 -21.32
CA ASP A 145 -2.89 -2.42 -22.79
C ASP A 145 -4.21 -1.86 -23.34
N ARG A 146 -5.35 -2.39 -22.89
CA ARG A 146 -6.67 -1.89 -23.32
C ARG A 146 -6.94 -0.43 -22.91
N VAL A 147 -6.46 0.00 -21.75
CA VAL A 147 -6.56 1.38 -21.29
C VAL A 147 -5.65 2.27 -22.14
N ARG A 148 -4.42 1.85 -22.41
CA ARG A 148 -3.47 2.59 -23.25
C ARG A 148 -4.00 2.79 -24.67
N ASP A 149 -4.64 1.82 -25.26
CA ASP A 149 -5.23 1.93 -26.60
C ASP A 149 -6.23 3.11 -26.73
N ARG A 150 -6.80 3.59 -25.60
CA ARG A 150 -7.82 4.65 -25.57
C ARG A 150 -7.32 6.01 -25.09
N ILE A 151 -6.31 6.02 -24.22
CA ILE A 151 -5.87 7.25 -23.54
C ILE A 151 -4.36 7.40 -23.43
N GLN A 152 -3.58 6.65 -24.25
CA GLN A 152 -2.11 6.67 -24.20
C GLN A 152 -1.51 8.07 -24.29
N GLU A 153 -2.09 8.95 -25.11
CA GLU A 153 -1.59 10.31 -25.34
C GLU A 153 -1.59 11.20 -24.09
N TYR A 154 -2.36 10.83 -23.06
CA TYR A 154 -2.45 11.56 -21.80
C TYR A 154 -1.58 10.96 -20.69
N ILE A 155 -1.07 9.73 -20.86
CA ILE A 155 -0.28 9.04 -19.84
C ILE A 155 1.14 9.58 -19.87
N PHE A 156 1.54 10.27 -18.80
CA PHE A 156 2.88 10.78 -18.65
C PHE A 156 3.77 9.88 -17.78
N GLY A 157 3.19 9.11 -16.86
CA GLY A 157 3.94 8.28 -15.93
C GLY A 157 3.12 7.15 -15.31
N THR A 158 3.77 6.34 -14.51
CA THR A 158 3.18 5.19 -13.84
C THR A 158 3.70 5.06 -12.40
N ASP A 159 2.88 4.51 -11.52
CA ASP A 159 3.20 4.19 -10.12
C ASP A 159 3.90 5.35 -9.38
N GLU A 160 5.19 5.20 -9.04
CA GLU A 160 5.94 6.20 -8.26
C GLU A 160 6.54 7.32 -9.13
N GLU A 161 6.41 7.27 -10.47
CA GLU A 161 6.91 8.32 -11.34
C GLU A 161 6.18 9.65 -11.07
N THR A 162 6.93 10.74 -10.97
CA THR A 162 6.40 12.09 -10.80
C THR A 162 6.48 12.88 -12.10
N TYR A 163 5.64 13.89 -12.24
CA TYR A 163 5.61 14.75 -13.43
C TYR A 163 6.98 15.41 -13.67
N GLU A 164 7.58 15.95 -12.60
CA GLU A 164 8.89 16.58 -12.65
C GLU A 164 10.00 15.58 -13.01
N GLY A 165 9.95 14.38 -12.46
CA GLY A 165 10.91 13.31 -12.73
C GLY A 165 10.88 12.85 -14.18
N VAL A 166 9.68 12.68 -14.73
CA VAL A 166 9.48 12.30 -16.15
C VAL A 166 9.94 13.43 -17.06
N LEU A 167 9.57 14.69 -16.77
CA LEU A 167 9.98 15.84 -17.54
C LEU A 167 11.52 16.01 -17.52
N ALA A 168 12.13 15.92 -16.35
CA ALA A 168 13.60 15.99 -16.23
C ALA A 168 14.28 14.90 -17.07
N SER A 169 13.76 13.68 -17.03
CA SER A 169 14.26 12.54 -17.82
C SER A 169 14.14 12.78 -19.34
N LEU A 170 13.04 13.38 -19.78
CA LEU A 170 12.81 13.73 -21.20
C LEU A 170 13.80 14.80 -21.67
N ILE A 171 14.03 15.84 -20.88
CA ILE A 171 14.96 16.95 -21.17
C ILE A 171 16.39 16.42 -21.28
N LEU A 172 16.82 15.62 -20.31
CA LEU A 172 18.16 15.02 -20.32
C LEU A 172 18.37 14.11 -21.56
N ARG A 173 17.39 13.30 -21.90
CA ARG A 173 17.44 12.43 -23.10
C ARG A 173 17.49 13.23 -24.40
N ALA A 174 16.80 14.36 -24.44
CA ALA A 174 16.81 15.25 -25.61
C ALA A 174 18.07 16.12 -25.72
N GLY A 175 18.99 16.07 -24.73
CA GLY A 175 20.17 16.92 -24.68
C GLY A 175 19.85 18.41 -24.49
N LEU A 176 18.68 18.72 -23.94
CA LEU A 176 18.22 20.10 -23.73
C LEU A 176 18.62 20.60 -22.35
N THR A 177 18.79 21.93 -22.26
CA THR A 177 18.97 22.65 -21.00
C THR A 177 17.77 23.53 -20.74
N ILE A 178 17.38 23.64 -19.46
CA ILE A 178 16.33 24.57 -19.01
C ILE A 178 16.98 25.70 -18.23
N ALA A 179 16.51 26.94 -18.48
CA ALA A 179 16.75 28.09 -17.62
C ALA A 179 15.40 28.65 -17.17
N ALA A 180 15.23 28.90 -15.89
CA ALA A 180 14.08 29.60 -15.33
C ALA A 180 14.54 30.96 -14.81
N ALA A 181 13.74 32.00 -15.05
CA ALA A 181 13.91 33.30 -14.46
C ALA A 181 12.62 33.72 -13.76
N GLU A 182 12.69 33.90 -12.45
CA GLU A 182 11.57 34.35 -11.63
C GLU A 182 11.76 35.82 -11.24
N THR A 183 10.73 36.64 -11.44
CA THR A 183 10.70 38.02 -10.96
C THR A 183 9.77 38.10 -9.75
N ALA A 184 10.30 38.15 -8.56
CA ALA A 184 9.70 38.66 -7.32
C ALA A 184 8.76 37.75 -6.50
N ILE A 185 8.30 36.59 -6.91
CA ILE A 185 7.42 35.74 -6.06
C ILE A 185 7.78 34.27 -6.32
N GLY A 186 8.77 33.78 -5.57
CA GLY A 186 8.91 32.34 -5.38
C GLY A 186 7.83 31.88 -4.39
N THR A 187 6.85 31.13 -4.84
CA THR A 187 5.87 30.42 -3.98
C THR A 187 6.19 28.95 -4.00
#